data_14d3e06c908eb474d2459c461d51df2f
#
_entry.id   14d3e06c908eb474d2459c461d51df2f
#
_cell.length_a   1.000
_cell.length_b   1.000
_cell.length_c   1.000
_cell.angle_alpha   90.00
_cell.angle_beta   90.00
_cell.angle_gamma   90.00
#
_symmetry.space_group_name_H-M   'P 1'
#
loop_
_entity.id
_entity.type
_entity.pdbx_description
1 polymer ?
#
loop_
_entity_poly.entity_id
_entity_poly.type
_entity_poly.pdbx_seq_one_letter_code
_entity_poly.pdbx_strand_id
1 'polypeptide(L)'
;MLFLTRIFLIVVTASFAVGAPLNAAGGEKRQNTTRHGLKAIPRNAVRSTNARLDTIAGEGDAVDFYGYEKTLRSTRETVFVTNRTTRSIAALRFTIRYYDAQGRLLHSRVVNTSAEIPPGETRRVDFPSWDKQCTFYYSGSPRPRTSAIPYSIKITGDTILVAPTE
;
A
#
# COMPACT_ATOMS: atom_id res chain seq x y z
N MET A 1 47.14 16.37 -27.33
CA MET A 1 46.04 17.33 -27.18
C MET A 1 45.37 17.06 -25.84
N LEU A 2 45.71 17.91 -24.85
CA LEU A 2 45.19 17.78 -23.49
C LEU A 2 43.83 18.49 -23.44
N PHE A 3 42.78 17.81 -22.96
CA PHE A 3 41.54 18.46 -22.57
C PHE A 3 41.44 18.52 -21.05
N LEU A 4 41.45 19.76 -20.56
CA LEU A 4 41.34 20.15 -19.16
C LEU A 4 39.94 19.83 -18.61
N THR A 5 39.91 19.04 -17.54
CA THR A 5 38.72 18.82 -16.69
C THR A 5 38.55 20.04 -15.78
N ARG A 6 37.47 20.77 -15.92
CA ARG A 6 37.07 21.82 -14.96
C ARG A 6 36.16 21.24 -13.88
N ILE A 7 36.67 21.16 -12.67
CA ILE A 7 35.93 20.86 -11.45
C ILE A 7 35.29 22.16 -10.95
N PHE A 8 33.98 22.24 -10.90
CA PHE A 8 33.25 23.32 -10.24
C PHE A 8 32.95 22.90 -8.80
N LEU A 9 33.65 23.54 -7.86
CA LEU A 9 33.41 23.43 -6.42
C LEU A 9 32.36 24.48 -6.03
N ILE A 10 31.15 24.04 -5.67
CA ILE A 10 30.12 24.92 -5.08
C ILE A 10 30.21 24.82 -3.57
N VAL A 11 30.68 25.90 -2.95
CA VAL A 11 30.68 26.10 -1.49
C VAL A 11 29.33 26.71 -1.12
N VAL A 12 28.52 25.98 -0.36
CA VAL A 12 27.27 26.47 0.24
C VAL A 12 27.58 26.85 1.67
N THR A 13 27.59 28.14 1.95
CA THR A 13 27.70 28.70 3.32
C THR A 13 26.31 28.74 3.97
N ALA A 14 26.13 28.01 5.05
CA ALA A 14 24.95 28.07 5.90
C ALA A 14 25.12 29.20 6.93
N SER A 15 24.25 30.21 6.87
CA SER A 15 24.16 31.26 7.90
C SER A 15 23.17 30.84 8.98
N PHE A 16 23.66 30.68 10.19
CA PHE A 16 22.84 30.53 11.41
C PHE A 16 22.42 31.91 11.94
N ALA A 17 21.12 32.16 12.02
CA ALA A 17 20.59 33.29 12.79
C ALA A 17 20.08 32.78 14.15
N VAL A 18 20.75 33.23 15.20
CA VAL A 18 20.35 33.05 16.59
C VAL A 18 19.44 34.24 16.96
N GLY A 19 18.22 33.96 17.35
CA GLY A 19 17.28 34.95 17.90
C GLY A 19 16.80 34.50 19.29
N ALA A 20 17.15 35.22 20.31
CA ALA A 20 16.84 35.00 21.74
C ALA A 20 15.44 35.53 22.11
N PRO A 21 14.87 35.13 23.27
CA PRO A 21 13.45 35.32 23.59
C PRO A 21 13.20 36.65 24.32
N LEU A 22 12.04 37.26 24.07
CA LEU A 22 11.52 38.37 24.89
C LEU A 22 10.30 37.88 25.67
N ASN A 23 10.49 37.82 26.98
CA ASN A 23 9.48 37.72 28.01
C ASN A 23 8.79 39.09 28.15
N ALA A 24 7.49 39.15 28.13
CA ALA A 24 6.73 40.26 28.70
C ALA A 24 5.44 39.72 29.33
N ALA A 25 5.42 39.88 30.64
CA ALA A 25 4.26 39.65 31.49
C ALA A 25 3.26 40.80 31.34
N GLY A 26 1.97 40.51 31.37
CA GLY A 26 0.90 41.52 31.46
C GLY A 26 -0.41 40.83 31.67
N GLY A 27 -0.96 40.93 32.87
CA GLY A 27 -2.17 40.29 33.33
C GLY A 27 -3.44 40.96 32.84
N GLU A 28 -4.49 40.32 33.21
CA GLU A 28 -5.80 40.83 33.60
C GLU A 28 -7.03 40.45 32.79
N LYS A 29 -7.91 39.86 33.56
CA LYS A 29 -9.37 39.90 33.65
C LYS A 29 -10.21 38.90 32.88
N ARG A 30 -10.70 38.00 33.74
CA ARG A 30 -12.03 37.33 33.74
C ARG A 30 -13.08 37.96 32.82
N GLN A 31 -13.61 37.12 31.93
CA GLN A 31 -15.07 37.14 31.70
C GLN A 31 -15.60 35.72 31.60
N ASN A 32 -16.53 35.47 32.52
CA ASN A 32 -17.33 34.29 32.67
C ASN A 32 -18.37 34.26 31.53
N THR A 33 -18.32 33.24 30.66
CA THR A 33 -19.42 33.01 29.71
C THR A 33 -19.73 31.52 29.67
N THR A 34 -20.82 31.23 30.32
CA THR A 34 -21.79 30.14 30.14
C THR A 34 -21.28 28.84 29.45
N ARG A 35 -21.05 27.84 30.28
CA ARG A 35 -20.90 26.44 29.88
C ARG A 35 -22.18 25.95 29.25
N HIS A 36 -22.23 25.89 27.93
CA HIS A 36 -23.13 24.96 27.24
C HIS A 36 -22.49 23.56 27.39
N GLY A 37 -23.19 22.72 28.12
CA GLY A 37 -22.76 21.32 28.38
C GLY A 37 -22.60 20.53 27.11
N LEU A 38 -21.35 20.35 26.69
CA LEU A 38 -21.00 19.28 25.78
C LEU A 38 -21.15 17.97 26.56
N LYS A 39 -22.21 17.25 26.24
CA LYS A 39 -22.43 15.87 26.71
C LYS A 39 -21.16 15.09 26.44
N ALA A 40 -20.47 14.67 27.50
CA ALA A 40 -19.29 13.80 27.40
C ALA A 40 -19.71 12.54 26.65
N ILE A 41 -19.14 12.32 25.48
CA ILE A 41 -19.23 11.04 24.77
C ILE A 41 -18.54 10.02 25.66
N PRO A 42 -19.22 8.94 26.07
CA PRO A 42 -18.60 7.92 26.93
C PRO A 42 -17.39 7.33 26.21
N ARG A 43 -16.22 7.39 26.86
CA ARG A 43 -14.95 6.85 26.39
C ARG A 43 -14.89 5.29 26.30
N ASN A 44 -16.02 4.61 26.36
CA ASN A 44 -16.10 3.17 26.40
C ASN A 44 -16.56 2.51 25.10
N ALA A 45 -16.38 3.13 23.95
CA ALA A 45 -16.76 2.54 22.66
C ALA A 45 -15.57 2.21 21.75
N VAL A 46 -14.34 2.20 22.26
CA VAL A 46 -13.26 1.48 21.59
C VAL A 46 -13.12 0.12 22.29
N ARG A 47 -14.09 -0.74 22.04
CA ARG A 47 -13.90 -2.17 22.27
C ARG A 47 -12.86 -2.61 21.24
N SER A 48 -11.59 -2.52 21.61
CA SER A 48 -10.52 -3.26 20.96
C SER A 48 -10.85 -4.72 21.18
N THR A 49 -11.66 -5.28 20.30
CA THR A 49 -11.77 -6.72 20.18
C THR A 49 -10.42 -7.18 19.66
N ASN A 50 -9.53 -7.60 20.56
CA ASN A 50 -8.40 -8.46 20.25
C ASN A 50 -8.95 -9.82 19.79
N ALA A 51 -9.80 -9.81 18.75
CA ALA A 51 -10.24 -11.01 18.08
C ALA A 51 -8.96 -11.61 17.48
N ARG A 52 -8.54 -12.74 18.06
CA ARG A 52 -7.40 -13.50 17.59
C ARG A 52 -7.75 -13.99 16.18
N LEU A 53 -7.14 -13.41 15.16
CA LEU A 53 -7.30 -13.84 13.78
C LEU A 53 -6.72 -15.25 13.63
N ASP A 54 -7.45 -16.14 12.99
CA ASP A 54 -6.97 -17.46 12.63
C ASP A 54 -6.24 -17.39 11.29
N THR A 55 -5.21 -18.22 11.18
CA THR A 55 -4.40 -18.33 9.96
C THR A 55 -4.83 -19.55 9.16
N ILE A 56 -5.16 -19.34 7.88
CA ILE A 56 -5.44 -20.43 6.94
C ILE A 56 -4.37 -20.38 5.84
N ALA A 57 -3.93 -21.54 5.36
CA ALA A 57 -3.06 -21.61 4.19
C ALA A 57 -3.80 -21.03 2.99
N GLY A 58 -3.15 -20.14 2.26
CA GLY A 58 -3.71 -19.49 1.07
C GLY A 58 -3.59 -20.32 -0.20
N GLU A 59 -3.05 -21.54 -0.11
CA GLU A 59 -2.97 -22.49 -1.22
C GLU A 59 -4.30 -23.21 -1.43
N GLY A 60 -4.65 -23.42 -2.71
CA GLY A 60 -5.86 -24.14 -3.10
C GLY A 60 -7.06 -23.22 -3.30
N ASP A 61 -8.25 -23.75 -3.02
CA ASP A 61 -9.54 -23.14 -3.37
C ASP A 61 -10.00 -22.04 -2.40
N ALA A 62 -9.16 -21.60 -1.46
CA ALA A 62 -9.56 -20.61 -0.43
C ALA A 62 -9.76 -19.21 -1.01
N VAL A 63 -9.00 -18.83 -2.03
CA VAL A 63 -9.12 -17.54 -2.73
C VAL A 63 -8.85 -17.70 -4.22
N ASP A 64 -9.64 -16.99 -5.02
CA ASP A 64 -9.40 -16.87 -6.46
C ASP A 64 -8.79 -15.49 -6.77
N PHE A 65 -7.78 -15.49 -7.64
CA PHE A 65 -7.18 -14.28 -8.18
C PHE A 65 -7.50 -14.15 -9.66
N TYR A 66 -8.05 -13.00 -10.08
CA TYR A 66 -8.34 -12.72 -11.47
C TYR A 66 -8.28 -11.23 -11.79
N GLY A 67 -8.46 -10.87 -13.08
CA GLY A 67 -8.57 -9.50 -13.52
C GLY A 67 -7.35 -8.64 -13.14
N TYR A 68 -6.15 -9.22 -13.23
CA TYR A 68 -4.93 -8.44 -13.00
C TYR A 68 -4.80 -7.34 -14.05
N GLU A 69 -4.50 -6.14 -13.57
CA GLU A 69 -4.35 -4.95 -14.39
C GLU A 69 -3.13 -4.14 -13.98
N LYS A 70 -2.39 -3.67 -14.97
CA LYS A 70 -1.37 -2.65 -14.83
C LYS A 70 -1.30 -1.79 -16.09
N THR A 71 -1.69 -0.54 -15.97
CA THR A 71 -1.50 0.45 -17.03
C THR A 71 0.00 0.76 -17.17
N LEU A 72 0.52 0.89 -18.40
CA LEU A 72 1.96 1.08 -18.67
C LEU A 72 2.60 2.17 -17.80
N ARG A 73 1.92 3.31 -17.65
CA ARG A 73 2.44 4.45 -16.87
C ARG A 73 2.04 4.43 -15.39
N SER A 74 1.38 3.38 -14.93
CA SER A 74 0.99 3.25 -13.53
C SER A 74 2.13 2.69 -12.69
N THR A 75 2.33 3.27 -11.53
CA THR A 75 3.17 2.73 -10.45
C THR A 75 2.39 1.80 -9.51
N ARG A 76 1.14 1.49 -9.85
CA ARG A 76 0.27 0.57 -9.10
C ARG A 76 -0.21 -0.55 -9.99
N GLU A 77 -0.45 -1.68 -9.35
CA GLU A 77 -1.02 -2.89 -9.91
C GLU A 77 -2.31 -3.20 -9.17
N THR A 78 -3.25 -3.82 -9.85
CA THR A 78 -4.55 -4.20 -9.32
C THR A 78 -4.81 -5.68 -9.58
N VAL A 79 -5.47 -6.35 -8.64
CA VAL A 79 -6.00 -7.70 -8.81
C VAL A 79 -7.35 -7.80 -8.10
N PHE A 80 -8.26 -8.59 -8.63
CA PHE A 80 -9.50 -8.94 -7.94
C PHE A 80 -9.31 -10.25 -7.20
N VAL A 81 -9.77 -10.27 -5.95
CA VAL A 81 -9.69 -11.42 -5.06
C VAL A 81 -11.08 -11.82 -4.62
N THR A 82 -11.45 -13.07 -4.87
CA THR A 82 -12.70 -13.66 -4.38
C THR A 82 -12.42 -14.55 -3.18
N ASN A 83 -13.15 -14.33 -2.10
CA ASN A 83 -13.11 -15.17 -0.91
C ASN A 83 -13.99 -16.41 -1.11
N ARG A 84 -13.38 -17.59 -1.20
CA ARG A 84 -14.06 -18.88 -1.31
C ARG A 84 -14.29 -19.57 0.04
N THR A 85 -13.78 -18.97 1.12
CA THR A 85 -13.98 -19.51 2.47
C THR A 85 -15.36 -19.14 3.01
N THR A 86 -15.76 -19.79 4.10
CA THR A 86 -17.00 -19.48 4.84
C THR A 86 -16.83 -18.35 5.86
N ARG A 87 -15.64 -17.76 5.95
CA ARG A 87 -15.25 -16.75 6.95
C ARG A 87 -14.75 -15.48 6.27
N SER A 88 -14.96 -14.33 6.90
CA SER A 88 -14.42 -13.06 6.39
C SER A 88 -12.89 -13.05 6.45
N ILE A 89 -12.25 -12.71 5.35
CA ILE A 89 -10.81 -12.49 5.27
C ILE A 89 -10.52 -11.08 5.80
N ALA A 90 -9.63 -10.96 6.79
CA ALA A 90 -9.17 -9.69 7.34
C ALA A 90 -7.86 -9.22 6.69
N ALA A 91 -6.98 -10.14 6.33
CA ALA A 91 -5.74 -9.85 5.63
C ALA A 91 -5.32 -11.02 4.74
N LEU A 92 -4.58 -10.70 3.70
CA LEU A 92 -4.13 -11.64 2.68
C LEU A 92 -2.65 -11.43 2.39
N ARG A 93 -1.91 -12.54 2.31
CA ARG A 93 -0.55 -12.59 1.81
C ARG A 93 -0.50 -13.47 0.57
N PHE A 94 0.10 -12.97 -0.50
CA PHE A 94 0.26 -13.71 -1.74
C PHE A 94 1.58 -13.37 -2.43
N THR A 95 2.08 -14.31 -3.21
CA THR A 95 3.28 -14.15 -4.04
C THR A 95 2.87 -13.90 -5.47
N ILE A 96 3.42 -12.86 -6.07
CA ILE A 96 3.29 -12.60 -7.52
C ILE A 96 4.65 -12.75 -8.18
N ARG A 97 4.68 -13.51 -9.28
CA ARG A 97 5.85 -13.74 -10.12
C ARG A 97 5.61 -13.17 -11.50
N TYR A 98 6.60 -12.48 -12.03
CA TYR A 98 6.58 -11.81 -13.33
C TYR A 98 7.53 -12.50 -14.28
N TYR A 99 7.07 -12.79 -15.50
CA TYR A 99 7.81 -13.56 -16.49
C TYR A 99 7.89 -12.78 -17.80
N ASP A 100 9.04 -12.90 -18.50
CA ASP A 100 9.18 -12.36 -19.85
C ASP A 100 8.40 -13.21 -20.88
N ALA A 101 8.47 -12.80 -22.15
CA ALA A 101 7.82 -13.50 -23.25
C ALA A 101 8.38 -14.91 -23.51
N GLN A 102 9.58 -15.24 -22.99
CA GLN A 102 10.23 -16.54 -23.04
C GLN A 102 9.96 -17.40 -21.80
N GLY A 103 9.15 -16.91 -20.86
CA GLY A 103 8.84 -17.62 -19.61
C GLY A 103 9.94 -17.56 -18.56
N ARG A 104 10.95 -16.69 -18.72
CA ARG A 104 12.00 -16.50 -17.71
C ARG A 104 11.50 -15.56 -16.63
N LEU A 105 11.82 -15.87 -15.38
CA LEU A 105 11.45 -15.05 -14.23
C LEU A 105 12.17 -13.69 -14.28
N LEU A 106 11.41 -12.62 -14.36
CA LEU A 106 11.91 -11.24 -14.28
C LEU A 106 11.98 -10.75 -12.83
N HIS A 107 10.94 -11.04 -12.06
CA HIS A 107 10.81 -10.56 -10.69
C HIS A 107 9.85 -11.44 -9.88
N SER A 108 10.03 -11.49 -8.58
CA SER A 108 9.11 -12.14 -7.65
C SER A 108 8.99 -11.30 -6.39
N ARG A 109 7.78 -11.16 -5.88
CA ARG A 109 7.54 -10.42 -4.63
C ARG A 109 6.38 -10.98 -3.84
N VAL A 110 6.44 -10.79 -2.54
CA VAL A 110 5.34 -11.04 -1.62
C VAL A 110 4.55 -9.74 -1.42
N VAL A 111 3.24 -9.82 -1.53
CA VAL A 111 2.30 -8.73 -1.25
C VAL A 111 1.54 -9.08 0.01
N ASN A 112 1.55 -8.15 0.97
CA ASN A 112 0.71 -8.22 2.16
C ASN A 112 -0.32 -7.10 2.05
N THR A 113 -1.59 -7.43 2.21
CA THR A 113 -2.67 -6.45 2.17
C THR A 113 -3.69 -6.75 3.24
N SER A 114 -4.18 -5.69 3.91
CA SER A 114 -5.40 -5.78 4.71
C SER A 114 -6.57 -5.50 3.77
N ALA A 115 -7.43 -6.49 3.61
CA ALA A 115 -8.62 -6.39 2.79
C ALA A 115 -9.73 -7.15 3.51
N GLU A 116 -10.76 -6.44 3.92
CA GLU A 116 -11.94 -7.09 4.46
C GLU A 116 -12.77 -7.65 3.29
N ILE A 117 -12.76 -8.99 3.16
CA ILE A 117 -13.47 -9.69 2.11
C ILE A 117 -14.45 -10.68 2.74
N PRO A 118 -15.75 -10.38 2.80
CA PRO A 118 -16.76 -11.30 3.27
C PRO A 118 -16.80 -12.61 2.48
N PRO A 119 -17.37 -13.70 3.04
CA PRO A 119 -17.55 -14.97 2.34
C PRO A 119 -18.27 -14.79 0.98
N GLY A 120 -17.73 -15.40 -0.06
CA GLY A 120 -18.28 -15.35 -1.41
C GLY A 120 -18.15 -14.02 -2.14
N GLU A 121 -17.64 -12.97 -1.48
CA GLU A 121 -17.47 -11.67 -2.11
C GLU A 121 -16.11 -11.52 -2.81
N THR A 122 -16.09 -10.57 -3.73
CA THR A 122 -14.90 -10.13 -4.46
C THR A 122 -14.51 -8.73 -4.05
N ARG A 123 -13.23 -8.50 -3.85
CA ARG A 123 -12.67 -7.17 -3.62
C ARG A 123 -11.51 -6.89 -4.55
N ARG A 124 -11.42 -5.64 -4.95
CA ARG A 124 -10.27 -5.09 -5.66
C ARG A 124 -9.13 -4.83 -4.67
N VAL A 125 -7.95 -5.33 -4.99
CA VAL A 125 -6.73 -5.14 -4.20
C VAL A 125 -5.71 -4.40 -5.04
N ASP A 126 -5.30 -3.21 -4.58
CA ASP A 126 -4.31 -2.36 -5.21
C ASP A 126 -2.99 -2.40 -4.45
N PHE A 127 -1.88 -2.58 -5.13
CA PHE A 127 -0.54 -2.60 -4.54
C PHE A 127 0.49 -1.90 -5.42
N PRO A 128 1.64 -1.45 -4.85
CA PRO A 128 2.68 -0.80 -5.65
C PRO A 128 3.24 -1.71 -6.72
N SER A 129 3.53 -1.18 -7.92
CA SER A 129 4.19 -1.93 -8.98
C SER A 129 5.67 -2.19 -8.68
N TRP A 130 6.19 -3.32 -9.18
CA TRP A 130 7.62 -3.61 -9.22
C TRP A 130 8.33 -2.77 -10.29
N ASP A 131 7.65 -2.50 -11.41
CA ASP A 131 8.15 -1.71 -12.54
C ASP A 131 7.96 -0.21 -12.28
N LYS A 132 8.86 0.37 -11.50
CA LYS A 132 8.84 1.81 -11.18
C LYS A 132 9.19 2.71 -12.37
N GLN A 133 9.89 2.15 -13.37
CA GLN A 133 10.32 2.88 -14.56
C GLN A 133 9.27 2.88 -15.67
N CYS A 134 8.18 2.13 -15.48
CA CYS A 134 7.10 1.98 -16.45
C CYS A 134 7.58 1.50 -17.83
N THR A 135 8.54 0.57 -17.82
CA THR A 135 9.17 0.00 -19.03
C THR A 135 8.40 -1.21 -19.55
N PHE A 136 7.67 -1.89 -18.66
CA PHE A 136 6.99 -3.15 -18.96
C PHE A 136 5.48 -2.96 -19.07
N TYR A 137 4.83 -3.73 -19.94
CA TYR A 137 3.36 -3.80 -20.00
C TYR A 137 2.86 -5.24 -19.83
N TYR A 138 1.72 -5.38 -19.16
CA TYR A 138 1.09 -6.68 -18.98
C TYR A 138 0.56 -7.22 -20.31
N SER A 139 0.97 -8.42 -20.72
CA SER A 139 0.61 -9.03 -21.99
C SER A 139 -0.88 -9.34 -22.18
N GLY A 140 -1.63 -9.45 -21.05
CA GLY A 140 -3.09 -9.56 -21.07
C GLY A 140 -3.82 -8.23 -21.31
N SER A 141 -3.10 -7.10 -21.35
CA SER A 141 -3.64 -5.78 -21.69
C SER A 141 -3.42 -5.46 -23.17
N PRO A 142 -4.19 -4.53 -23.76
CA PRO A 142 -3.94 -4.06 -25.11
C PRO A 142 -2.49 -3.55 -25.28
N ARG A 143 -1.87 -3.92 -26.39
CA ARG A 143 -0.49 -3.51 -26.68
C ARG A 143 -0.38 -1.97 -26.73
N PRO A 144 0.54 -1.37 -25.97
CA PRO A 144 0.72 0.07 -26.00
C PRO A 144 1.27 0.53 -27.35
N ARG A 145 0.98 1.79 -27.71
CA ARG A 145 1.51 2.41 -28.95
C ARG A 145 3.00 2.80 -28.81
N THR A 146 3.49 2.90 -27.59
CA THR A 146 4.89 3.20 -27.27
C THR A 146 5.67 1.91 -27.10
N SER A 147 7.00 1.99 -27.29
CA SER A 147 7.90 0.84 -27.02
C SER A 147 7.80 0.44 -25.55
N ALA A 148 7.47 -0.83 -25.30
CA ALA A 148 7.42 -1.42 -23.97
C ALA A 148 7.63 -2.92 -24.07
N ILE A 149 8.14 -3.53 -23.00
CA ILE A 149 8.48 -4.94 -22.94
C ILE A 149 7.28 -5.73 -22.36
N PRO A 150 6.79 -6.77 -23.05
CA PRO A 150 5.68 -7.57 -22.55
C PRO A 150 6.10 -8.45 -21.38
N TYR A 151 5.23 -8.63 -20.40
CA TYR A 151 5.39 -9.60 -19.33
C TYR A 151 4.05 -10.32 -19.03
N SER A 152 4.15 -11.50 -18.44
CA SER A 152 3.04 -12.26 -17.89
C SER A 152 3.20 -12.43 -16.38
N ILE A 153 2.15 -12.86 -15.70
CA ILE A 153 2.17 -13.06 -14.25
C ILE A 153 1.68 -14.44 -13.85
N LYS A 154 2.13 -14.87 -12.65
CA LYS A 154 1.52 -15.95 -11.89
C LYS A 154 1.36 -15.50 -10.44
N ILE A 155 0.15 -15.65 -9.90
CA ILE A 155 -0.17 -15.33 -8.50
C ILE A 155 -0.41 -16.64 -7.75
N THR A 156 0.10 -16.71 -6.52
CA THR A 156 -0.10 -17.83 -5.59
C THR A 156 -0.46 -17.26 -4.24
N GLY A 157 -1.57 -17.68 -3.65
CA GLY A 157 -1.93 -17.34 -2.27
C GLY A 157 -0.99 -18.06 -1.30
N ASP A 158 -0.46 -17.33 -0.30
CA ASP A 158 0.45 -17.91 0.68
C ASP A 158 -0.25 -18.10 2.03
N THR A 159 -0.91 -17.05 2.54
CA THR A 159 -1.53 -17.06 3.87
C THR A 159 -2.74 -16.12 3.91
N ILE A 160 -3.79 -16.56 4.58
CA ILE A 160 -5.02 -15.79 4.78
C ILE A 160 -5.28 -15.66 6.27
N LEU A 161 -5.51 -14.45 6.76
CA LEU A 161 -6.00 -14.20 8.10
C LEU A 161 -7.50 -14.01 8.04
N VAL A 162 -8.23 -14.85 8.75
CA VAL A 162 -9.70 -14.83 8.77
C VAL A 162 -10.22 -14.46 10.15
N ALA A 163 -11.43 -13.91 10.19
CA ALA A 163 -12.12 -13.63 11.44
C ALA A 163 -12.30 -14.92 12.25
N PRO A 164 -12.26 -14.87 13.61
CA PRO A 164 -12.49 -16.04 14.44
C PRO A 164 -13.89 -16.60 14.19
N THR A 165 -14.06 -17.89 14.43
CA THR A 165 -15.39 -18.51 14.50
C THR A 165 -16.00 -18.14 15.83
N GLU A 166 -17.20 -17.57 15.84
CA GLU A 166 -18.01 -17.36 17.05
C GLU A 166 -18.57 -18.69 17.57
#